data_b30ef8f125d0e95addce92e9f9313e8f
#
_entry.id   b30ef8f125d0e95addce92e9f9313e8f
#
_cell.length_a   1.000
_cell.length_b   1.000
_cell.length_c   1.000
_cell.angle_alpha   90.00
_cell.angle_beta   90.00
_cell.angle_gamma   90.00
#
_symmetry.space_group_name_H-M   'P 1'
#
loop_
_entity.id
_entity.type
_entity.pdbx_description
1 polymer ?
#
loop_
_entity_poly.entity_id
_entity_poly.type
_entity_poly.pdbx_seq_one_letter_code
_entity_poly.pdbx_strand_id
1 'polypeptide(L)'
;MRRIALVNQRYGLEVNGGSEYYTRLIAERLTDHYQVDVITTKAIDYTTWENHYTADEENINGVRVLRFPVDSDRAKDFNEYNGAYLAQIGEGRFDEAAEKVWFEKQGPFCPKAVKYIAEHKDDYDVFIFVTYLYYLTVMGMPEVAGKSVFIPTAHEEPFIHFKTFEKLFPMPEA
;
A
#
# COMPACT_ATOMS: atom_id res chain seq x y z
N MET A 1 19.33 14.26 -10.03
CA MET A 1 19.31 13.25 -8.92
C MET A 1 18.16 12.31 -9.25
N ARG A 2 18.33 11.00 -9.09
CA ARG A 2 17.25 10.02 -9.32
C ARG A 2 16.13 10.24 -8.32
N ARG A 3 14.90 9.99 -8.74
CA ARG A 3 13.71 10.18 -7.91
C ARG A 3 13.05 8.83 -7.61
N ILE A 4 12.79 8.58 -6.33
CA ILE A 4 12.24 7.32 -5.83
C ILE A 4 10.94 7.61 -5.09
N ALA A 5 9.91 6.80 -5.34
CA ALA A 5 8.68 6.81 -4.56
C ALA A 5 8.61 5.55 -3.67
N LEU A 6 8.38 5.72 -2.38
CA LEU A 6 7.96 4.63 -1.51
C LEU A 6 6.44 4.68 -1.36
N VAL A 7 5.80 3.53 -1.44
CA VAL A 7 4.34 3.40 -1.30
C VAL A 7 4.04 2.56 -0.07
N ASN A 8 3.32 3.17 0.87
CA ASN A 8 2.85 2.51 2.09
C ASN A 8 1.51 3.11 2.50
N GLN A 9 0.65 2.33 3.15
CA GLN A 9 -0.71 2.71 3.53
C GLN A 9 -0.77 3.85 4.55
N ARG A 10 0.23 3.99 5.42
CA ARG A 10 0.35 5.06 6.42
C ARG A 10 1.80 5.51 6.57
N TYR A 11 2.01 6.79 6.86
CA TYR A 11 3.33 7.35 7.09
C TYR A 11 3.25 8.58 8.00
N GLY A 12 4.12 8.65 9.00
CA GLY A 12 4.20 9.77 9.95
C GLY A 12 5.11 9.46 11.13
N LEU A 13 5.49 10.48 11.91
CA LEU A 13 6.33 10.30 13.10
C LEU A 13 5.58 9.58 14.22
N GLU A 14 4.28 9.80 14.30
CA GLU A 14 3.36 9.26 15.28
C GLU A 14 2.71 7.93 14.84
N VAL A 15 2.93 7.50 13.58
CA VAL A 15 2.37 6.27 13.07
C VAL A 15 3.09 5.06 13.64
N ASN A 16 2.36 4.21 14.34
CA ASN A 16 2.85 2.96 14.88
C ASN A 16 2.58 1.81 13.90
N GLY A 17 3.57 0.97 13.68
CA GLY A 17 3.49 -0.21 12.82
C GLY A 17 4.88 -0.61 12.31
N GLY A 18 5.14 -1.90 12.17
CA GLY A 18 6.44 -2.41 11.75
C GLY A 18 6.79 -1.99 10.32
N SER A 19 5.87 -2.16 9.38
CA SER A 19 6.07 -1.81 7.98
C SER A 19 6.19 -0.29 7.79
N GLU A 20 5.42 0.50 8.53
CA GLU A 20 5.44 1.96 8.48
C GLU A 20 6.75 2.52 9.05
N TYR A 21 7.18 2.01 10.19
CA TYR A 21 8.47 2.39 10.78
C TYR A 21 9.63 2.02 9.86
N TYR A 22 9.60 0.82 9.29
CA TYR A 22 10.60 0.36 8.34
C TYR A 22 10.63 1.23 7.08
N THR A 23 9.45 1.57 6.50
CA THR A 23 9.33 2.49 5.37
C THR A 23 9.95 3.83 5.69
N ARG A 24 9.68 4.37 6.88
CA ARG A 24 10.25 5.65 7.31
C ARG A 24 11.77 5.61 7.41
N LEU A 25 12.34 4.59 8.05
CA LEU A 25 13.78 4.44 8.16
C LEU A 25 14.49 4.34 6.80
N ILE A 26 13.89 3.63 5.84
CA ILE A 26 14.43 3.53 4.49
C ILE A 26 14.31 4.87 3.77
N ALA A 27 13.12 5.48 3.78
CA ALA A 27 12.87 6.75 3.11
C ALA A 27 13.85 7.83 3.58
N GLU A 28 13.98 8.01 4.89
CA GLU A 28 14.89 9.00 5.48
C GLU A 28 16.36 8.76 5.09
N ARG A 29 16.83 7.50 5.07
CA ARG A 29 18.21 7.18 4.66
C ARG A 29 18.46 7.35 3.17
N LEU A 30 17.45 7.12 2.35
CA LEU A 30 17.59 7.30 0.89
C LEU A 30 17.72 8.77 0.50
N THR A 31 17.29 9.72 1.34
CA THR A 31 17.42 11.17 1.05
C THR A 31 18.86 11.63 0.92
N ASP A 32 19.83 10.92 1.49
CA ASP A 32 21.25 11.23 1.33
C ASP A 32 21.73 11.11 -0.13
N HIS A 33 21.01 10.33 -0.96
CA HIS A 33 21.44 9.98 -2.31
C HIS A 33 20.38 10.24 -3.40
N TYR A 34 19.11 10.36 -3.03
CA TYR A 34 17.96 10.43 -3.94
C TYR A 34 16.99 11.54 -3.54
N GLN A 35 16.18 11.97 -4.51
CA GLN A 35 14.92 12.65 -4.19
C GLN A 35 13.90 11.59 -3.79
N VAL A 36 13.38 11.68 -2.58
CA VAL A 36 12.50 10.66 -2.02
C VAL A 36 11.12 11.23 -1.74
N ASP A 37 10.14 10.63 -2.38
CA ASP A 37 8.73 10.88 -2.08
C ASP A 37 8.14 9.64 -1.40
N VAL A 38 7.19 9.86 -0.50
CA VAL A 38 6.32 8.81 0.03
C VAL A 38 4.90 9.07 -0.43
N ILE A 39 4.30 8.10 -1.09
CA ILE A 39 2.90 8.10 -1.51
C ILE A 39 2.12 7.31 -0.47
N THR A 40 1.21 7.97 0.24
CA THR A 40 0.50 7.38 1.36
C THR A 40 -0.91 7.93 1.50
N THR A 41 -1.66 7.46 2.48
CA THR A 41 -3.00 7.97 2.78
C THR A 41 -2.99 9.05 3.87
N LYS A 42 -4.15 9.69 4.07
CA LYS A 42 -4.40 10.59 5.18
C LYS A 42 -4.76 9.86 6.49
N ALA A 43 -4.84 8.54 6.48
CA ALA A 43 -5.19 7.77 7.67
C ALA A 43 -4.01 7.61 8.64
N ILE A 44 -4.31 7.58 9.94
CA ILE A 44 -3.37 7.24 11.00
C ILE A 44 -3.70 5.89 11.64
N ASP A 45 -4.96 5.52 11.69
CA ASP A 45 -5.45 4.27 12.28
C ASP A 45 -5.74 3.22 11.21
N TYR A 46 -5.15 2.02 11.35
CA TYR A 46 -5.34 0.91 10.42
C TYR A 46 -6.65 0.14 10.64
N THR A 47 -7.35 0.41 11.73
CA THR A 47 -8.62 -0.27 12.04
C THR A 47 -9.80 0.42 11.39
N THR A 48 -9.76 1.74 11.25
CA THR A 48 -10.82 2.57 10.69
C THR A 48 -10.51 3.10 9.30
N TRP A 49 -9.26 3.50 9.06
CA TRP A 49 -8.79 4.26 7.89
C TRP A 49 -9.37 5.68 7.81
N GLU A 50 -9.89 6.21 8.90
CA GLU A 50 -10.39 7.57 8.96
C GLU A 50 -9.30 8.59 8.58
N ASN A 51 -9.68 9.58 7.76
CA ASN A 51 -8.76 10.64 7.34
C ASN A 51 -8.42 11.54 8.53
N HIS A 52 -7.19 11.47 8.98
CA HIS A 52 -6.64 12.24 10.10
C HIS A 52 -5.87 13.48 9.63
N TYR A 53 -4.95 13.28 8.67
CA TYR A 53 -4.11 14.36 8.19
C TYR A 53 -4.90 15.29 7.26
N THR A 54 -4.75 16.61 7.48
CA THR A 54 -5.43 17.64 6.66
C THR A 54 -4.58 18.04 5.45
N ALA A 55 -3.24 18.08 5.61
CA ALA A 55 -2.32 18.44 4.54
C ALA A 55 -2.29 17.36 3.44
N ASP A 56 -2.21 17.78 2.18
CA ASP A 56 -1.99 16.90 1.03
C ASP A 56 -0.50 16.60 0.81
N GLU A 57 0.36 17.48 1.29
CA GLU A 57 1.81 17.37 1.17
C GLU A 57 2.50 17.97 2.40
N GLU A 58 3.57 17.32 2.83
CA GLU A 58 4.45 17.82 3.88
C GLU A 58 5.88 17.29 3.71
N ASN A 59 6.85 17.87 4.42
CA ASN A 59 8.21 17.35 4.50
C ASN A 59 8.46 16.77 5.89
N ILE A 60 8.86 15.51 5.96
CA ILE A 60 9.23 14.83 7.19
C ILE A 60 10.68 14.35 7.05
N ASN A 61 11.60 14.96 7.80
CA ASN A 61 13.02 14.60 7.83
C ASN A 61 13.67 14.50 6.43
N GLY A 62 13.34 15.45 5.54
CA GLY A 62 13.86 15.50 4.17
C GLY A 62 13.04 14.69 3.14
N VAL A 63 12.10 13.89 3.59
CA VAL A 63 11.20 13.10 2.73
C VAL A 63 9.97 13.94 2.39
N ARG A 64 9.65 14.05 1.11
CA ARG A 64 8.40 14.64 0.64
C ARG A 64 7.27 13.61 0.76
N VAL A 65 6.28 13.89 1.59
CA VAL A 65 5.15 13.00 1.86
C VAL A 65 3.92 13.50 1.13
N LEU A 66 3.40 12.69 0.22
CA LEU A 66 2.17 12.95 -0.55
C LEU A 66 1.03 12.13 0.05
N ARG A 67 0.01 12.82 0.57
CA ARG A 67 -1.11 12.21 1.26
C ARG A 67 -2.39 12.28 0.46
N PHE A 68 -3.02 11.14 0.27
CA PHE A 68 -4.26 11.01 -0.48
C PHE A 68 -5.42 10.63 0.46
N PRO A 69 -6.59 11.23 0.28
CA PRO A 69 -7.73 10.89 1.11
C PRO A 69 -8.17 9.45 0.85
N VAL A 70 -8.52 8.77 1.91
CA VAL A 70 -9.26 7.50 1.87
C VAL A 70 -10.72 7.84 1.56
N ASP A 71 -11.28 7.24 0.52
CA ASP A 71 -12.63 7.57 0.05
C ASP A 71 -13.71 6.86 0.88
N SER A 72 -13.36 5.76 1.56
CA SER A 72 -14.24 5.08 2.51
C SER A 72 -13.45 4.44 3.64
N ASP A 73 -13.99 4.50 4.84
CA ASP A 73 -13.48 3.78 5.99
C ASP A 73 -13.51 2.25 5.75
N ARG A 74 -12.83 1.49 6.63
CA ARG A 74 -12.95 0.04 6.61
C ARG A 74 -14.44 -0.36 6.66
N ALA A 75 -14.85 -1.23 5.76
CA ALA A 75 -16.25 -1.64 5.68
C ALA A 75 -16.74 -2.24 6.99
N LYS A 76 -17.92 -1.82 7.46
CA LYS A 76 -18.49 -2.28 8.73
C LYS A 76 -18.71 -3.79 8.78
N ASP A 77 -18.98 -4.38 7.61
CA ASP A 77 -19.16 -5.83 7.43
C ASP A 77 -17.86 -6.56 7.07
N PHE A 78 -16.70 -5.88 7.14
CA PHE A 78 -15.43 -6.49 6.73
C PHE A 78 -15.12 -7.79 7.50
N ASN A 79 -15.33 -7.84 8.80
CA ASN A 79 -15.03 -9.02 9.58
C ASN A 79 -15.91 -10.22 9.18
N GLU A 80 -17.18 -9.98 8.87
CA GLU A 80 -18.10 -11.01 8.36
C GLU A 80 -17.65 -11.50 6.98
N TYR A 81 -17.38 -10.56 6.07
CA TYR A 81 -16.89 -10.87 4.72
C TYR A 81 -15.58 -11.66 4.76
N ASN A 82 -14.63 -11.20 5.58
CA ASN A 82 -13.34 -11.85 5.77
C ASN A 82 -13.49 -13.28 6.29
N GLY A 83 -14.33 -13.49 7.32
CA GLY A 83 -14.60 -14.83 7.86
C GLY A 83 -15.22 -15.77 6.83
N ALA A 84 -16.18 -15.29 6.05
CA ALA A 84 -16.82 -16.06 5.00
C ALA A 84 -15.83 -16.42 3.87
N TYR A 85 -14.98 -15.46 3.46
CA TYR A 85 -14.01 -15.73 2.41
C TYR A 85 -12.88 -16.66 2.87
N LEU A 86 -12.40 -16.53 4.09
CA LEU A 86 -11.42 -17.47 4.67
C LEU A 86 -11.95 -18.90 4.75
N ALA A 87 -13.23 -19.08 5.06
CA ALA A 87 -13.85 -20.40 5.02
C ALA A 87 -13.85 -21.00 3.60
N GLN A 88 -14.14 -20.20 2.57
CA GLN A 88 -14.05 -20.62 1.17
C GLN A 88 -12.64 -21.03 0.76
N ILE A 89 -11.62 -20.26 1.17
CA ILE A 89 -10.22 -20.58 0.93
C ILE A 89 -9.85 -21.91 1.60
N GLY A 90 -10.28 -22.13 2.84
CA GLY A 90 -10.08 -23.39 3.56
C GLY A 90 -10.67 -24.62 2.85
N GLU A 91 -11.65 -24.41 1.96
CA GLU A 91 -12.23 -25.44 1.09
C GLU A 91 -11.55 -25.48 -0.30
N GLY A 92 -10.47 -24.73 -0.51
CA GLY A 92 -9.76 -24.65 -1.78
C GLY A 92 -10.47 -23.82 -2.86
N ARG A 93 -11.44 -23.00 -2.49
CA ARG A 93 -12.20 -22.14 -3.41
C ARG A 93 -11.65 -20.71 -3.39
N PHE A 94 -11.04 -20.31 -4.47
CA PHE A 94 -10.46 -18.98 -4.67
C PHE A 94 -11.22 -18.23 -5.75
N ASP A 95 -11.46 -16.93 -5.54
CA ASP A 95 -12.16 -16.06 -6.47
C ASP A 95 -11.53 -14.66 -6.49
N GLU A 96 -10.87 -14.30 -7.59
CA GLU A 96 -10.20 -13.01 -7.75
C GLU A 96 -11.16 -11.82 -7.63
N ALA A 97 -12.42 -11.98 -8.05
CA ALA A 97 -13.41 -10.92 -7.92
C ALA A 97 -13.77 -10.69 -6.44
N ALA A 98 -13.89 -11.78 -5.67
CA ALA A 98 -14.11 -11.71 -4.22
C ALA A 98 -12.89 -11.12 -3.50
N GLU A 99 -11.66 -11.45 -3.93
CA GLU A 99 -10.43 -10.87 -3.39
C GLU A 99 -10.35 -9.35 -3.64
N LYS A 100 -10.73 -8.89 -4.84
CA LYS A 100 -10.80 -7.46 -5.12
C LYS A 100 -11.75 -6.74 -4.17
N VAL A 101 -12.94 -7.28 -3.95
CA VAL A 101 -13.90 -6.76 -2.96
C VAL A 101 -13.31 -6.81 -1.55
N TRP A 102 -12.55 -7.86 -1.22
CA TRP A 102 -11.87 -7.98 0.07
C TRP A 102 -10.88 -6.83 0.29
N PHE A 103 -10.04 -6.50 -0.69
CA PHE A 103 -9.08 -5.39 -0.60
C PHE A 103 -9.78 -4.03 -0.50
N GLU A 104 -10.87 -3.83 -1.21
CA GLU A 104 -11.66 -2.60 -1.12
C GLU A 104 -12.31 -2.43 0.27
N LYS A 105 -12.83 -3.52 0.84
CA LYS A 105 -13.43 -3.54 2.18
C LYS A 105 -12.41 -3.45 3.31
N GLN A 106 -11.25 -4.11 3.14
CA GLN A 106 -10.12 -4.04 4.08
C GLN A 106 -9.55 -2.62 4.12
N GLY A 107 -9.39 -2.02 2.96
CA GLY A 107 -8.81 -0.69 2.78
C GLY A 107 -7.26 -0.65 2.88
N PRO A 108 -6.72 0.56 2.97
CA PRO A 108 -7.43 1.83 2.82
C PRO A 108 -7.90 2.05 1.36
N PHE A 109 -9.19 2.22 1.12
CA PHE A 109 -9.71 2.43 -0.22
C PHE A 109 -9.36 3.85 -0.71
N CYS A 110 -8.29 3.94 -1.48
CA CYS A 110 -7.68 5.20 -1.89
C CYS A 110 -7.34 5.21 -3.40
N PRO A 111 -8.37 5.24 -4.28
CA PRO A 111 -8.17 5.20 -5.73
C PRO A 111 -7.41 6.42 -6.27
N LYS A 112 -7.45 7.56 -5.57
CA LYS A 112 -6.69 8.75 -5.97
C LYS A 112 -5.19 8.55 -5.89
N ALA A 113 -4.69 7.81 -4.90
CA ALA A 113 -3.27 7.47 -4.81
C ALA A 113 -2.85 6.52 -5.94
N VAL A 114 -3.66 5.52 -6.26
CA VAL A 114 -3.42 4.60 -7.39
C VAL A 114 -3.40 5.37 -8.72
N LYS A 115 -4.37 6.26 -8.92
CA LYS A 115 -4.40 7.14 -10.09
C LYS A 115 -3.14 8.01 -10.19
N TYR A 116 -2.71 8.60 -9.07
CA TYR A 116 -1.48 9.39 -9.02
C TYR A 116 -0.26 8.56 -9.45
N ILE A 117 -0.11 7.33 -8.94
CA ILE A 117 0.97 6.42 -9.31
C ILE A 117 0.98 6.18 -10.84
N ALA A 118 -0.17 5.88 -11.43
CA ALA A 118 -0.31 5.64 -12.86
C ALA A 118 0.03 6.88 -13.71
N GLU A 119 -0.47 8.06 -13.31
CA GLU A 119 -0.29 9.32 -14.05
C GLU A 119 1.14 9.89 -13.93
N HIS A 120 1.84 9.58 -12.83
CA HIS A 120 3.19 10.07 -12.53
C HIS A 120 4.28 9.01 -12.64
N LYS A 121 3.98 7.88 -13.29
CA LYS A 121 4.94 6.76 -13.42
C LYS A 121 6.27 7.17 -14.05
N ASP A 122 6.27 8.18 -14.93
CA ASP A 122 7.46 8.63 -15.63
C ASP A 122 8.25 9.71 -14.86
N ASP A 123 7.68 10.22 -13.77
CA ASP A 123 8.35 11.17 -12.87
C ASP A 123 9.32 10.48 -11.90
N TYR A 124 9.26 9.16 -11.79
CA TYR A 124 10.07 8.36 -10.88
C TYR A 124 10.89 7.31 -11.62
N ASP A 125 12.12 7.09 -11.14
CA ASP A 125 12.99 6.03 -11.62
C ASP A 125 12.59 4.66 -11.03
N VAL A 126 12.12 4.64 -9.78
CA VAL A 126 11.75 3.43 -9.04
C VAL A 126 10.59 3.70 -8.09
N PHE A 127 9.68 2.73 -7.99
CA PHE A 127 8.66 2.65 -6.95
C PHE A 127 8.98 1.49 -6.00
N ILE A 128 8.99 1.75 -4.70
CA ILE A 128 9.22 0.74 -3.66
C ILE A 128 7.92 0.53 -2.89
N PHE A 129 7.28 -0.61 -3.10
CA PHE A 129 6.07 -0.98 -2.37
C PHE A 129 6.44 -1.75 -1.11
N VAL A 130 5.91 -1.31 0.03
CA VAL A 130 6.15 -1.95 1.32
C VAL A 130 4.84 -2.50 1.86
N THR A 131 4.87 -3.76 2.24
CA THR A 131 3.74 -4.59 2.67
C THR A 131 2.80 -5.02 1.54
N TYR A 132 2.35 -6.28 1.58
CA TYR A 132 1.61 -6.89 0.47
C TYR A 132 0.08 -6.73 0.59
N LEU A 133 -0.43 -6.63 1.82
CA LEU A 133 -1.82 -6.93 2.15
C LEU A 133 -2.81 -5.80 1.86
N TYR A 134 -2.34 -4.62 1.44
CA TYR A 134 -3.20 -3.44 1.37
C TYR A 134 -3.46 -2.94 -0.04
N TYR A 135 -4.59 -2.24 -0.18
CA TYR A 135 -5.13 -1.71 -1.42
C TYR A 135 -4.09 -0.97 -2.28
N LEU A 136 -3.25 -0.11 -1.67
CA LEU A 136 -2.26 0.67 -2.42
C LEU A 136 -1.23 -0.19 -3.14
N THR A 137 -0.77 -1.27 -2.51
CA THR A 137 0.17 -2.20 -3.12
C THR A 137 -0.51 -3.01 -4.22
N VAL A 138 -1.66 -3.61 -3.90
CA VAL A 138 -2.37 -4.50 -4.81
C VAL A 138 -2.82 -3.79 -6.08
N MET A 139 -3.30 -2.55 -5.96
CA MET A 139 -3.80 -1.78 -7.10
C MET A 139 -2.75 -0.86 -7.74
N GLY A 140 -1.77 -0.38 -6.97
CA GLY A 140 -0.77 0.57 -7.46
C GLY A 140 0.43 -0.09 -8.12
N MET A 141 0.91 -1.22 -7.62
CA MET A 141 2.11 -1.88 -8.17
C MET A 141 1.94 -2.33 -9.62
N PRO A 142 0.78 -2.87 -10.07
CA PRO A 142 0.57 -3.22 -11.47
C PRO A 142 0.74 -2.05 -12.45
N GLU A 143 0.44 -0.82 -12.02
CA GLU A 143 0.57 0.38 -12.87
C GLU A 143 2.04 0.72 -13.21
N VAL A 144 2.98 0.20 -12.42
CA VAL A 144 4.42 0.52 -12.51
C VAL A 144 5.31 -0.73 -12.38
N ALA A 145 4.82 -1.90 -12.76
CA ALA A 145 5.48 -3.19 -12.55
C ALA A 145 6.95 -3.21 -13.00
N GLY A 146 7.25 -2.67 -14.20
CA GLY A 146 8.62 -2.61 -14.75
C GLY A 146 9.55 -1.59 -14.08
N LYS A 147 9.10 -0.89 -13.05
CA LYS A 147 9.89 0.08 -12.26
C LYS A 147 9.69 -0.17 -10.75
N SER A 148 9.17 -1.31 -10.36
CA SER A 148 8.83 -1.59 -8.97
C SER A 148 9.83 -2.51 -8.29
N VAL A 149 10.06 -2.21 -7.02
CA VAL A 149 10.71 -3.06 -6.04
C VAL A 149 9.67 -3.40 -4.98
N PHE A 150 9.63 -4.62 -4.54
CA PHE A 150 8.62 -5.08 -3.60
C PHE A 150 9.23 -5.64 -2.31
N ILE A 151 8.81 -5.05 -1.18
CA ILE A 151 9.17 -5.50 0.16
C ILE A 151 7.88 -5.99 0.83
N PRO A 152 7.52 -7.26 0.66
CA PRO A 152 6.19 -7.76 1.02
C PRO A 152 5.90 -7.76 2.52
N THR A 153 6.91 -7.85 3.39
CA THR A 153 6.73 -8.03 4.85
C THR A 153 5.73 -9.14 5.19
N ALA A 154 5.71 -10.18 4.36
CA ALA A 154 4.72 -11.25 4.42
C ALA A 154 5.02 -12.24 5.55
N HIS A 155 3.95 -12.84 6.06
CA HIS A 155 3.97 -13.91 7.06
C HIS A 155 3.27 -15.15 6.51
N GLU A 156 3.44 -16.29 7.18
CA GLU A 156 2.63 -17.48 6.92
C GLU A 156 1.21 -17.25 7.49
N GLU A 157 0.33 -16.78 6.61
CA GLU A 157 -1.07 -16.46 6.94
C GLU A 157 -1.99 -16.77 5.75
N PRO A 158 -3.29 -17.01 5.96
CA PRO A 158 -4.20 -17.45 4.90
C PRO A 158 -4.25 -16.49 3.69
N PHE A 159 -4.06 -15.19 3.91
CA PHE A 159 -4.16 -14.16 2.87
C PHE A 159 -3.07 -14.28 1.81
N ILE A 160 -1.87 -14.82 2.15
CA ILE A 160 -0.76 -14.97 1.20
C ILE A 160 -1.12 -15.91 0.04
N HIS A 161 -2.12 -16.77 0.24
CA HIS A 161 -2.61 -17.73 -0.76
C HIS A 161 -3.68 -17.17 -1.70
N PHE A 162 -4.02 -15.89 -1.60
CA PHE A 162 -4.93 -15.25 -2.55
C PHE A 162 -4.38 -15.35 -3.97
N LYS A 163 -5.24 -15.62 -4.95
CA LYS A 163 -4.84 -15.68 -6.37
C LYS A 163 -4.25 -14.37 -6.89
N THR A 164 -4.68 -13.26 -6.33
CA THR A 164 -4.12 -11.94 -6.59
C THR A 164 -2.60 -11.96 -6.41
N PHE A 165 -2.10 -12.64 -5.37
CA PHE A 165 -0.67 -12.67 -5.07
C PHE A 165 0.14 -13.62 -5.96
N GLU A 166 -0.47 -14.64 -6.54
CA GLU A 166 0.19 -15.47 -7.56
C GLU A 166 0.66 -14.62 -8.76
N LYS A 167 -0.08 -13.55 -9.05
CA LYS A 167 0.24 -12.60 -10.12
C LYS A 167 1.11 -11.43 -9.63
N LEU A 168 0.86 -10.97 -8.40
CA LEU A 168 1.50 -9.77 -7.87
C LEU A 168 2.96 -10.00 -7.48
N PHE A 169 3.28 -11.10 -6.80
CA PHE A 169 4.63 -11.39 -6.35
C PHE A 169 5.69 -11.49 -7.46
N PRO A 170 5.42 -12.04 -8.64
CA PRO A 170 6.39 -12.08 -9.73
C PRO A 170 6.45 -10.82 -10.59
N MET A 171 5.62 -9.80 -10.34
CA MET A 171 5.57 -8.58 -11.16
C MET A 171 6.78 -7.64 -11.02
N PRO A 172 7.31 -7.38 -9.80
CA PRO A 172 8.35 -6.39 -9.64
C PRO A 172 9.67 -6.82 -10.26
N GLU A 173 10.53 -5.84 -10.55
CA GLU A 173 11.89 -6.07 -11.02
C GLU A 173 12.78 -6.70 -9.93
N ALA A 174 12.47 -6.41 -8.64
CA ALA A 174 13.19 -6.95 -7.48
C ALA A 174 12.31 -6.98 -6.22
#